data_d5a5ed31a5ab541b44b1eee8421cb24d
#
_entry.id   d5a5ed31a5ab541b44b1eee8421cb24d
#
_cell.length_a   1.000
_cell.length_b   1.000
_cell.length_c   1.000
_cell.angle_alpha   90.00
_cell.angle_beta   90.00
_cell.angle_gamma   90.00
#
_symmetry.space_group_name_H-M   'P 1'
#
loop_
_entity.id
_entity.type
_entity.pdbx_description
1 polymer ?
#
loop_
_entity_poly.entity_id
_entity_poly.type
_entity_poly.pdbx_seq_one_letter_code
_entity_poly.pdbx_strand_id
1 'polypeptide(L)'
;IRRQRQMCIRDSFKTGENNVLPDYSYAGYNHGESAPQGAFSLGYQVINVKERMTAKNMTAREALISILQEKGMTKVNGTNKLNANAKIVIYFPAGDYVLHNDDDNTRDESKQKDAVDSKNNNVSSGIEIYGGNFVIKGDGPDKTRLIMETPNLPTSISNLSSSPILLAIKHTNGPNNAGNSPKLASVTENAKRGDFTVKVSGTTGISSGQWVQLRLRSGDRELVKKEIGPIALNENWAIAIAPISINQSSDDLYGVKITEFHQVKSAANGKITFYEPIMHDIDIKYNDTEGWEIRTYKYLENVGIEDLSFVGNALDGYAHHGEGHAEQAKVGWQYDGAYKPLLLQRVVNSWVRNVHFESVSEALTFAESANSSAYDIRISGKRGHSAVRSQGSSRVFIGKVRDESAGNDVYGKSCQGQFHGCGVSKPSVGTVLWNVTWGNDACFESHATQPRATLIDNCSGGLVYYRAGGDENEVPNHLGDLTLWNLNVTGTDSHASNFAWWSDSDTWWKIFPPIVVGTHGMNVKFPSKEQQQVTYEESTGMKVSPESLYEAQLRERLGYVPGWLNALK
;
A
#
# COMPACT_ATOMS: atom_id res chain seq x y z
N ILE A 1 -20.84 -34.03 9.03
CA ILE A 1 -20.13 -33.01 9.83
C ILE A 1 -19.10 -32.25 8.94
N ARG A 2 -18.27 -32.90 8.11
CA ARG A 2 -17.37 -32.22 7.17
C ARG A 2 -18.11 -31.38 6.10
N ARG A 3 -19.23 -31.88 5.54
CA ARG A 3 -20.07 -31.11 4.59
C ARG A 3 -20.78 -29.91 5.24
N GLN A 4 -21.19 -30.02 6.52
CA GLN A 4 -21.81 -28.91 7.25
C GLN A 4 -20.80 -27.78 7.57
N ARG A 5 -19.52 -28.11 7.86
CA ARG A 5 -18.49 -27.08 8.08
C ARG A 5 -18.08 -26.35 6.78
N GLN A 6 -18.06 -27.04 5.63
CA GLN A 6 -17.88 -26.39 4.32
C GLN A 6 -19.04 -25.46 3.95
N MET A 7 -20.26 -25.76 4.41
CA MET A 7 -21.40 -24.84 4.27
C MET A 7 -21.23 -23.58 5.13
N CYS A 8 -20.65 -23.65 6.33
CA CYS A 8 -20.56 -22.51 7.23
C CYS A 8 -19.70 -21.35 6.71
N ILE A 9 -18.57 -21.58 6.01
CA ILE A 9 -17.81 -20.50 5.38
C ILE A 9 -18.53 -19.98 4.14
N ARG A 10 -19.10 -20.84 3.33
CA ARG A 10 -19.94 -20.45 2.19
C ARG A 10 -21.19 -19.68 2.61
N ASP A 11 -21.73 -19.97 3.79
CA ASP A 11 -22.96 -19.34 4.31
C ASP A 11 -22.66 -18.07 5.13
N SER A 12 -21.55 -17.98 5.85
CA SER A 12 -21.08 -16.71 6.46
C SER A 12 -20.70 -15.67 5.42
N PHE A 13 -20.43 -16.13 4.21
CA PHE A 13 -20.21 -15.36 3.01
C PHE A 13 -21.52 -14.74 2.46
N LYS A 14 -22.67 -15.38 2.71
CA LYS A 14 -23.97 -15.03 2.12
C LYS A 14 -24.91 -14.25 3.03
N THR A 15 -24.82 -14.39 4.33
CA THR A 15 -25.94 -14.03 5.23
C THR A 15 -25.66 -12.91 6.24
N GLY A 16 -24.45 -12.39 6.35
CA GLY A 16 -24.16 -11.27 7.28
C GLY A 16 -24.33 -11.55 8.78
N GLU A 17 -24.96 -12.66 9.17
CA GLU A 17 -25.30 -12.93 10.57
C GLU A 17 -24.14 -13.48 11.43
N ASN A 18 -23.08 -14.01 10.80
CA ASN A 18 -21.85 -14.42 11.47
C ASN A 18 -20.65 -14.16 10.55
N ASN A 19 -20.40 -12.88 10.20
CA ASN A 19 -19.32 -12.48 9.31
C ASN A 19 -17.94 -12.83 9.86
N VAL A 20 -17.50 -14.07 9.64
CA VAL A 20 -16.12 -14.49 9.91
C VAL A 20 -15.17 -13.77 8.94
N LEU A 21 -15.58 -13.57 7.69
CA LEU A 21 -14.78 -12.94 6.65
C LEU A 21 -15.16 -11.46 6.46
N PRO A 22 -14.19 -10.54 6.35
CA PRO A 22 -14.46 -9.19 5.88
C PRO A 22 -15.02 -9.18 4.46
N ASP A 23 -15.77 -8.14 4.12
CA ASP A 23 -16.21 -7.89 2.75
C ASP A 23 -15.13 -7.14 1.96
N TYR A 24 -14.40 -7.86 1.12
CA TYR A 24 -13.34 -7.31 0.27
C TYR A 24 -13.86 -6.81 -1.09
N SER A 25 -15.13 -7.04 -1.43
CA SER A 25 -15.68 -6.76 -2.76
C SER A 25 -15.64 -5.29 -3.16
N TYR A 26 -15.43 -4.39 -2.22
CA TYR A 26 -15.30 -2.95 -2.47
C TYR A 26 -13.86 -2.49 -2.73
N ALA A 27 -12.88 -3.38 -2.77
CA ALA A 27 -11.50 -2.99 -3.05
C ALA A 27 -11.29 -2.60 -4.52
N GLY A 28 -10.43 -1.61 -4.73
CA GLY A 28 -10.04 -1.15 -6.06
C GLY A 28 -10.79 0.06 -6.58
N TYR A 29 -10.33 0.53 -7.73
CA TYR A 29 -10.92 1.64 -8.48
C TYR A 29 -12.43 1.46 -8.64
N ASN A 30 -13.18 2.53 -8.43
CA ASN A 30 -14.64 2.50 -8.53
C ASN A 30 -15.26 1.29 -7.80
N HIS A 31 -14.81 1.01 -6.57
CA HIS A 31 -15.27 -0.11 -5.74
C HIS A 31 -15.15 -1.50 -6.43
N GLY A 32 -14.16 -1.67 -7.31
CA GLY A 32 -13.98 -2.91 -8.07
C GLY A 32 -14.96 -3.15 -9.21
N GLU A 33 -15.94 -2.28 -9.42
CA GLU A 33 -17.06 -2.47 -10.35
C GLU A 33 -16.67 -2.31 -11.81
N SER A 34 -15.70 -1.43 -12.10
CA SER A 34 -15.25 -1.15 -13.46
C SER A 34 -13.76 -0.85 -13.51
N ALA A 35 -13.14 -1.08 -14.67
CA ALA A 35 -11.81 -0.54 -14.94
C ALA A 35 -11.88 0.96 -15.25
N PRO A 36 -10.78 1.71 -15.03
CA PRO A 36 -10.64 3.06 -15.54
C PRO A 36 -10.74 3.08 -17.08
N GLN A 37 -11.30 4.15 -17.61
CA GLN A 37 -11.30 4.38 -19.06
C GLN A 37 -9.87 4.54 -19.57
N GLY A 38 -9.62 4.25 -20.84
CA GLY A 38 -8.34 4.53 -21.48
C GLY A 38 -8.04 6.03 -21.48
N ALA A 39 -6.78 6.40 -21.24
CA ALA A 39 -6.37 7.81 -21.10
C ALA A 39 -6.88 8.71 -22.23
N PHE A 40 -6.77 8.26 -23.47
CA PHE A 40 -7.22 9.04 -24.63
C PHE A 40 -8.74 9.10 -24.82
N SER A 41 -9.50 8.28 -24.07
CA SER A 41 -10.97 8.29 -24.10
C SER A 41 -11.58 9.16 -23.00
N LEU A 42 -10.77 9.74 -22.11
CA LEU A 42 -11.23 10.62 -21.02
C LEU A 42 -11.64 12.01 -21.47
N GLY A 43 -11.36 12.39 -22.73
CA GLY A 43 -11.58 13.75 -23.22
C GLY A 43 -10.64 14.79 -22.62
N TYR A 44 -9.53 14.37 -22.03
CA TYR A 44 -8.51 15.24 -21.46
C TYR A 44 -7.59 15.83 -22.55
N GLN A 45 -7.00 16.98 -22.28
CA GLN A 45 -5.98 17.57 -23.14
C GLN A 45 -4.72 16.69 -23.16
N VAL A 46 -4.32 16.22 -24.31
CA VAL A 46 -3.06 15.46 -24.46
C VAL A 46 -1.91 16.41 -24.65
N ILE A 47 -0.86 16.25 -23.82
CA ILE A 47 0.39 17.01 -23.91
C ILE A 47 1.53 16.04 -24.15
N ASN A 48 2.15 16.14 -25.34
CA ASN A 48 3.22 15.26 -25.77
C ASN A 48 4.56 15.76 -25.23
N VAL A 49 5.19 14.93 -24.37
CA VAL A 49 6.49 15.28 -23.73
C VAL A 49 7.61 15.39 -24.76
N LYS A 50 7.68 14.49 -25.76
CA LYS A 50 8.70 14.51 -26.80
C LYS A 50 8.63 15.78 -27.65
N GLU A 51 7.43 16.23 -27.99
CA GLU A 51 7.25 17.52 -28.68
C GLU A 51 7.70 18.69 -27.81
N ARG A 52 7.41 18.65 -26.50
CA ARG A 52 7.88 19.67 -25.54
C ARG A 52 9.40 19.72 -25.45
N MET A 53 10.07 18.57 -25.39
CA MET A 53 11.53 18.46 -25.39
C MET A 53 12.13 19.12 -26.63
N THR A 54 11.61 18.75 -27.81
CA THR A 54 12.11 19.27 -29.09
C THR A 54 11.87 20.77 -29.24
N ALA A 55 10.65 21.23 -28.96
CA ALA A 55 10.27 22.64 -29.16
C ALA A 55 11.03 23.62 -28.24
N LYS A 56 11.49 23.17 -27.08
CA LYS A 56 12.16 24.01 -26.07
C LYS A 56 13.61 23.61 -25.80
N ASN A 57 14.15 22.63 -26.52
CA ASN A 57 15.48 22.05 -26.30
C ASN A 57 15.71 21.68 -24.83
N MET A 58 14.82 20.86 -24.29
CA MET A 58 14.77 20.41 -22.88
C MET A 58 15.10 18.94 -22.76
N THR A 59 15.66 18.53 -21.61
CA THR A 59 15.68 17.12 -21.18
C THR A 59 14.26 16.63 -20.92
N ALA A 60 14.07 15.31 -20.80
CA ALA A 60 12.75 14.75 -20.48
C ALA A 60 12.25 15.21 -19.10
N ARG A 61 13.16 15.30 -18.12
CA ARG A 61 12.86 15.80 -16.77
C ARG A 61 12.41 17.26 -16.81
N GLU A 62 13.15 18.13 -17.50
CA GLU A 62 12.81 19.54 -17.65
C GLU A 62 11.48 19.74 -18.37
N ALA A 63 11.22 18.96 -19.43
CA ALA A 63 9.97 19.01 -20.17
C ALA A 63 8.77 18.61 -19.28
N LEU A 64 8.89 17.53 -18.51
CA LEU A 64 7.87 17.12 -17.55
C LEU A 64 7.62 18.21 -16.50
N ILE A 65 8.66 18.72 -15.85
CA ILE A 65 8.54 19.80 -14.86
C ILE A 65 7.90 21.04 -15.47
N SER A 66 8.29 21.44 -16.70
CA SER A 66 7.70 22.56 -17.43
C SER A 66 6.19 22.38 -17.65
N ILE A 67 5.75 21.18 -18.02
CA ILE A 67 4.31 20.86 -18.17
C ILE A 67 3.59 20.98 -16.82
N LEU A 68 4.15 20.41 -15.76
CA LEU A 68 3.58 20.46 -14.43
C LEU A 68 3.48 21.89 -13.90
N GLN A 69 4.48 22.73 -14.14
CA GLN A 69 4.47 24.16 -13.78
C GLN A 69 3.41 24.94 -14.55
N GLU A 70 3.32 24.73 -15.86
CA GLU A 70 2.29 25.36 -16.72
C GLU A 70 0.87 25.02 -16.24
N LYS A 71 0.66 23.79 -15.77
CA LYS A 71 -0.65 23.31 -15.29
C LYS A 71 -0.87 23.57 -13.80
N GLY A 72 0.06 24.19 -13.10
CA GLY A 72 -0.06 24.46 -11.66
C GLY A 72 -0.12 23.21 -10.81
N MET A 73 0.65 22.18 -11.17
CA MET A 73 0.64 20.85 -10.52
C MET A 73 1.95 20.56 -9.78
N THR A 74 2.82 21.52 -9.59
CA THR A 74 4.09 21.37 -8.87
C THR A 74 4.53 22.70 -8.29
N LYS A 75 5.78 22.79 -7.82
CA LYS A 75 6.35 24.02 -7.29
C LYS A 75 6.59 25.05 -8.41
N VAL A 76 6.02 26.23 -8.25
CA VAL A 76 6.20 27.38 -9.15
C VAL A 76 6.70 28.57 -8.34
N ASN A 77 7.87 29.12 -8.70
CA ASN A 77 8.49 30.25 -7.99
C ASN A 77 8.54 30.04 -6.46
N GLY A 78 8.99 28.86 -6.03
CA GLY A 78 9.11 28.52 -4.62
C GLY A 78 7.81 28.11 -3.92
N THR A 79 6.64 28.25 -4.56
CA THR A 79 5.33 27.95 -3.98
C THR A 79 4.74 26.67 -4.56
N ASN A 80 4.29 25.75 -3.71
CA ASN A 80 3.56 24.56 -4.16
C ASN A 80 2.19 24.95 -4.70
N LYS A 81 1.90 24.55 -5.94
CA LYS A 81 0.62 24.77 -6.61
C LYS A 81 -0.12 23.45 -6.75
N LEU A 82 -1.39 23.47 -6.36
CA LEU A 82 -2.30 22.33 -6.43
C LEU A 82 -3.32 22.55 -7.55
N ASN A 83 -3.43 21.59 -8.47
CA ASN A 83 -4.49 21.52 -9.45
C ASN A 83 -5.21 20.16 -9.37
N ALA A 84 -6.22 20.06 -8.52
CA ALA A 84 -6.97 18.83 -8.33
C ALA A 84 -7.85 18.44 -9.54
N ASN A 85 -7.98 19.30 -10.55
CA ASN A 85 -8.81 19.06 -11.74
C ASN A 85 -8.06 19.45 -13.03
N ALA A 86 -6.89 18.87 -13.23
CA ALA A 86 -5.98 19.22 -14.33
C ALA A 86 -6.54 18.86 -15.72
N LYS A 87 -7.25 17.73 -15.83
CA LYS A 87 -7.82 17.18 -17.08
C LYS A 87 -6.81 17.09 -18.23
N ILE A 88 -5.65 16.51 -17.94
CA ILE A 88 -4.59 16.33 -18.92
C ILE A 88 -4.10 14.88 -18.99
N VAL A 89 -3.62 14.50 -20.17
CA VAL A 89 -2.79 13.32 -20.39
C VAL A 89 -1.36 13.80 -20.67
N ILE A 90 -0.43 13.48 -19.79
CA ILE A 90 1.01 13.68 -20.01
C ILE A 90 1.49 12.45 -20.77
N TYR A 91 1.66 12.61 -22.07
CA TYR A 91 1.94 11.51 -22.98
C TYR A 91 3.42 11.43 -23.33
N PHE A 92 4.00 10.28 -23.07
CA PHE A 92 5.35 9.89 -23.46
C PHE A 92 5.26 8.90 -24.63
N PRO A 93 5.44 9.31 -25.88
CA PRO A 93 5.52 8.39 -27.01
C PRO A 93 6.61 7.35 -26.83
N ALA A 94 6.64 6.32 -27.67
CA ALA A 94 7.70 5.31 -27.66
C ALA A 94 9.09 5.97 -27.66
N GLY A 95 9.95 5.54 -26.73
CA GLY A 95 11.31 6.06 -26.53
C GLY A 95 11.80 5.95 -25.11
N ASP A 96 13.04 6.29 -24.91
CA ASP A 96 13.75 6.35 -23.63
C ASP A 96 13.77 7.80 -23.13
N TYR A 97 13.36 7.98 -21.87
CA TYR A 97 13.23 9.28 -21.22
C TYR A 97 13.97 9.26 -19.88
N VAL A 98 15.15 9.86 -19.84
CA VAL A 98 15.92 10.00 -18.60
C VAL A 98 15.24 11.05 -17.72
N LEU A 99 14.71 10.61 -16.58
CA LEU A 99 14.08 11.47 -15.58
C LEU A 99 14.97 11.74 -14.36
N HIS A 100 16.07 11.01 -14.22
CA HIS A 100 17.07 11.29 -13.20
C HIS A 100 18.46 10.80 -13.64
N ASN A 101 19.45 11.66 -13.49
CA ASN A 101 20.88 11.37 -13.54
C ASN A 101 21.65 12.29 -12.57
N ASP A 102 22.99 12.20 -12.54
CA ASP A 102 23.80 12.98 -11.61
C ASP A 102 23.73 14.50 -11.84
N ASP A 103 23.43 14.95 -13.06
CA ASP A 103 23.28 16.37 -13.38
C ASP A 103 22.03 16.99 -12.73
N ASP A 104 21.06 16.15 -12.32
CA ASP A 104 19.86 16.57 -11.62
C ASP A 104 20.07 16.77 -10.11
N ASN A 105 21.22 16.37 -9.59
CA ASN A 105 21.57 16.55 -8.19
C ASN A 105 21.93 18.02 -7.90
N THR A 106 21.53 18.49 -6.73
CA THR A 106 21.79 19.87 -6.30
C THR A 106 22.64 19.89 -5.03
N ARG A 107 23.45 20.93 -4.89
CA ARG A 107 24.26 21.13 -3.69
C ARG A 107 23.39 21.68 -2.56
N ASP A 108 23.50 21.07 -1.38
CA ASP A 108 22.81 21.52 -0.16
C ASP A 108 23.80 21.59 1.01
N GLU A 109 24.26 22.79 1.31
CA GLU A 109 25.24 23.06 2.38
C GLU A 109 24.70 22.66 3.77
N SER A 110 23.38 22.59 3.95
CA SER A 110 22.78 22.16 5.22
C SER A 110 22.97 20.67 5.48
N LYS A 111 23.30 19.88 4.45
CA LYS A 111 23.49 18.43 4.48
C LYS A 111 24.96 17.99 4.56
N GLN A 112 25.88 18.92 4.75
CA GLN A 112 27.33 18.67 4.69
C GLN A 112 27.82 17.50 5.55
N LYS A 113 27.16 17.22 6.69
CA LYS A 113 27.57 16.13 7.59
C LYS A 113 27.02 14.76 7.17
N ASP A 114 25.88 14.74 6.48
CA ASP A 114 25.10 13.53 6.18
C ASP A 114 25.04 13.23 4.68
N ALA A 115 25.59 14.10 3.82
CA ALA A 115 25.55 13.88 2.38
C ALA A 115 26.36 12.64 1.99
N VAL A 116 25.80 11.82 1.12
CA VAL A 116 26.46 10.63 0.54
C VAL A 116 27.70 11.06 -0.25
N ASP A 117 27.61 12.16 -0.96
CA ASP A 117 28.75 12.85 -1.57
C ASP A 117 29.28 13.94 -0.63
N SER A 118 30.01 13.52 0.39
CA SER A 118 30.55 14.42 1.41
C SER A 118 31.53 15.48 0.89
N LYS A 119 32.04 15.32 -0.35
CA LYS A 119 32.94 16.31 -0.96
C LYS A 119 32.15 17.43 -1.62
N ASN A 120 30.98 17.14 -2.15
CA ASN A 120 30.18 18.07 -2.94
C ASN A 120 28.85 18.45 -2.27
N ASN A 121 28.46 17.80 -1.18
CA ASN A 121 27.17 18.01 -0.48
C ASN A 121 25.96 17.88 -1.42
N ASN A 122 26.04 16.98 -2.40
CA ASN A 122 24.98 16.80 -3.35
C ASN A 122 23.82 16.00 -2.75
N VAL A 123 22.62 16.39 -3.11
CA VAL A 123 21.37 15.70 -2.80
C VAL A 123 20.52 15.57 -4.06
N SER A 124 19.74 14.52 -4.14
CA SER A 124 18.75 14.33 -5.20
C SER A 124 17.42 14.96 -4.83
N SER A 125 16.64 15.31 -5.84
CA SER A 125 15.26 15.79 -5.69
C SER A 125 14.32 14.93 -6.52
N GLY A 126 13.22 14.46 -5.91
CA GLY A 126 12.11 13.88 -6.66
C GLY A 126 11.30 14.94 -7.40
N ILE A 127 10.43 14.50 -8.31
CA ILE A 127 9.44 15.33 -8.98
C ILE A 127 8.13 15.21 -8.20
N GLU A 128 7.78 16.26 -7.48
CA GLU A 128 6.53 16.32 -6.72
C GLU A 128 5.39 16.80 -7.62
N ILE A 129 4.30 16.01 -7.68
CA ILE A 129 3.14 16.29 -8.52
C ILE A 129 1.92 16.50 -7.62
N TYR A 130 1.39 17.70 -7.63
CA TYR A 130 0.22 18.12 -6.84
C TYR A 130 -1.00 18.26 -7.76
N GLY A 131 -1.49 17.14 -8.29
CA GLY A 131 -2.57 17.14 -9.27
C GLY A 131 -3.51 15.96 -9.15
N GLY A 132 -4.76 16.19 -9.54
CA GLY A 132 -5.78 15.17 -9.76
C GLY A 132 -6.36 15.27 -11.16
N ASN A 133 -7.17 14.27 -11.55
CA ASN A 133 -7.76 14.17 -12.88
C ASN A 133 -6.69 14.29 -13.99
N PHE A 134 -5.65 13.48 -13.92
CA PHE A 134 -4.62 13.42 -14.95
C PHE A 134 -4.07 12.00 -15.11
N VAL A 135 -3.48 11.75 -16.28
CA VAL A 135 -2.84 10.46 -16.59
C VAL A 135 -1.45 10.68 -17.13
N ILE A 136 -0.45 9.95 -16.63
CA ILE A 136 0.84 9.75 -17.28
C ILE A 136 0.73 8.47 -18.09
N LYS A 137 0.94 8.56 -19.41
CA LYS A 137 0.71 7.48 -20.35
C LYS A 137 1.87 7.30 -21.31
N GLY A 138 2.26 6.05 -21.53
CA GLY A 138 3.16 5.62 -22.59
C GLY A 138 2.48 4.89 -23.73
N ASP A 139 3.28 4.30 -24.61
CA ASP A 139 2.83 3.44 -25.73
C ASP A 139 2.90 1.94 -25.42
N GLY A 140 3.24 1.60 -24.20
CA GLY A 140 3.40 0.24 -23.70
C GLY A 140 4.70 0.09 -22.90
N PRO A 141 4.75 -0.89 -21.96
CA PRO A 141 5.90 -1.05 -21.07
C PRO A 141 7.19 -1.42 -21.80
N ASP A 142 7.11 -2.04 -22.98
CA ASP A 142 8.28 -2.39 -23.80
C ASP A 142 8.68 -1.27 -24.80
N LYS A 143 7.91 -0.17 -24.85
CA LYS A 143 8.09 0.91 -25.82
C LYS A 143 8.45 2.25 -25.19
N THR A 144 7.89 2.54 -24.03
CA THR A 144 8.11 3.82 -23.34
C THR A 144 8.81 3.55 -22.01
N ARG A 145 10.03 4.06 -21.86
CA ARG A 145 10.86 3.81 -20.68
C ARG A 145 11.22 5.12 -19.98
N LEU A 146 10.82 5.24 -18.71
CA LEU A 146 11.18 6.35 -17.82
C LEU A 146 12.36 5.91 -16.95
N ILE A 147 13.52 6.51 -17.13
CA ILE A 147 14.82 5.99 -16.68
C ILE A 147 15.38 6.81 -15.52
N MET A 148 15.84 6.10 -14.49
CA MET A 148 16.72 6.60 -13.42
C MET A 148 18.12 6.03 -13.69
N GLU A 149 19.00 6.77 -14.36
CA GLU A 149 20.34 6.29 -14.73
C GLU A 149 21.24 6.14 -13.51
N THR A 150 21.13 7.06 -12.56
CA THR A 150 21.91 7.09 -11.33
C THR A 150 21.00 7.05 -10.10
N PRO A 151 21.52 6.64 -8.92
CA PRO A 151 20.72 6.54 -7.72
C PRO A 151 20.25 7.91 -7.21
N ASN A 152 19.05 7.98 -6.68
CA ASN A 152 18.60 9.12 -5.90
C ASN A 152 19.37 9.17 -4.57
N LEU A 153 20.19 10.18 -4.38
CA LEU A 153 20.99 10.37 -3.18
C LEU A 153 20.08 10.67 -1.97
N PRO A 154 20.29 10.01 -0.83
CA PRO A 154 19.49 10.25 0.36
C PRO A 154 19.84 11.61 0.99
N THR A 155 18.92 12.17 1.75
CA THR A 155 19.17 13.37 2.56
C THR A 155 19.98 13.04 3.82
N SER A 156 20.03 11.77 4.24
CA SER A 156 20.86 11.27 5.32
C SER A 156 21.23 9.81 5.06
N ILE A 157 22.51 9.46 5.22
CA ILE A 157 23.00 8.09 5.08
C ILE A 157 22.56 7.17 6.23
N SER A 158 22.23 7.73 7.39
CA SER A 158 21.71 7.00 8.54
C SER A 158 20.22 6.72 8.45
N ASN A 159 19.51 7.40 7.54
CA ASN A 159 18.09 7.16 7.28
C ASN A 159 17.93 6.54 5.88
N LEU A 160 17.84 5.21 5.82
CA LEU A 160 17.79 4.42 4.60
C LEU A 160 16.60 4.80 3.69
N SER A 161 15.50 5.27 4.27
CA SER A 161 14.31 5.68 3.55
C SER A 161 14.35 7.13 3.02
N SER A 162 15.42 7.89 3.31
CA SER A 162 15.51 9.32 3.00
C SER A 162 15.83 9.65 1.55
N SER A 163 16.15 8.66 0.70
CA SER A 163 16.26 8.88 -0.76
C SER A 163 14.92 9.33 -1.33
N PRO A 164 14.88 10.40 -2.12
CA PRO A 164 13.64 10.90 -2.71
C PRO A 164 13.04 9.89 -3.69
N ILE A 165 11.73 9.95 -3.84
CA ILE A 165 10.99 9.17 -4.83
C ILE A 165 10.99 9.96 -6.14
N LEU A 166 11.21 9.29 -7.27
CA LEU A 166 11.29 9.94 -8.58
C LEU A 166 10.03 10.74 -8.91
N LEU A 167 8.85 10.08 -8.88
CA LEU A 167 7.54 10.71 -9.07
C LEU A 167 6.71 10.54 -7.79
N ALA A 168 6.54 11.62 -7.03
CA ALA A 168 5.73 11.63 -5.83
C ALA A 168 4.44 12.42 -6.08
N ILE A 169 3.33 11.71 -6.30
CA ILE A 169 2.01 12.28 -6.52
C ILE A 169 1.32 12.40 -5.17
N LYS A 170 1.04 13.63 -4.73
CA LYS A 170 0.53 13.90 -3.40
C LYS A 170 -0.21 15.23 -3.31
N HIS A 171 -1.06 15.39 -2.31
CA HIS A 171 -1.69 16.68 -2.01
C HIS A 171 -0.66 17.65 -1.39
N THR A 172 -0.80 18.95 -1.61
CA THR A 172 0.10 19.98 -1.04
C THR A 172 0.02 20.10 0.48
N ASN A 173 -1.13 19.73 1.07
CA ASN A 173 -1.26 19.68 2.51
C ASN A 173 -0.41 18.54 3.06
N GLY A 174 0.20 18.74 4.20
CA GLY A 174 0.97 17.73 4.91
C GLY A 174 0.15 16.48 5.32
N PRO A 175 0.70 15.56 6.10
CA PRO A 175 0.01 14.35 6.53
C PRO A 175 -1.32 14.67 7.24
N ASN A 176 -2.17 13.65 7.39
CA ASN A 176 -3.48 13.77 8.04
C ASN A 176 -3.35 13.97 9.57
N ASN A 177 -2.66 15.01 9.98
CA ASN A 177 -2.61 15.47 11.36
C ASN A 177 -3.80 16.42 11.69
N ALA A 178 -3.94 16.82 12.93
CA ALA A 178 -5.04 17.67 13.39
C ALA A 178 -5.22 18.95 12.58
N GLY A 179 -4.12 19.60 12.21
CA GLY A 179 -4.17 20.86 11.45
C GLY A 179 -4.62 20.69 10.00
N ASN A 180 -4.25 19.57 9.37
CA ASN A 180 -4.55 19.28 7.96
C ASN A 180 -5.83 18.47 7.77
N SER A 181 -6.28 17.78 8.82
CA SER A 181 -7.45 16.90 8.82
C SER A 181 -8.37 17.23 10.00
N PRO A 182 -9.01 18.42 10.01
CA PRO A 182 -9.87 18.83 11.10
C PRO A 182 -11.05 17.88 11.27
N LYS A 183 -11.47 17.71 12.53
CA LYS A 183 -12.65 16.94 12.91
C LYS A 183 -13.91 17.59 12.34
N LEU A 184 -14.76 16.77 11.74
CA LEU A 184 -16.07 17.18 11.23
C LEU A 184 -17.19 16.78 12.21
N ALA A 185 -17.10 15.59 12.79
CA ALA A 185 -18.09 15.08 13.74
C ALA A 185 -17.50 14.01 14.65
N SER A 186 -18.08 13.80 15.84
CA SER A 186 -17.88 12.61 16.65
C SER A 186 -18.87 11.53 16.25
N VAL A 187 -18.47 10.26 16.26
CA VAL A 187 -19.41 9.13 16.19
C VAL A 187 -20.07 8.98 17.56
N THR A 188 -21.38 8.80 17.60
CA THR A 188 -22.20 8.89 18.83
C THR A 188 -22.83 7.57 19.24
N GLU A 189 -22.83 6.56 18.38
CA GLU A 189 -23.37 5.23 18.68
C GLU A 189 -22.49 4.12 18.11
N ASN A 190 -22.61 2.94 18.71
CA ASN A 190 -21.94 1.75 18.22
C ASN A 190 -22.44 1.38 16.82
N ALA A 191 -21.55 0.79 16.02
CA ALA A 191 -21.87 0.21 14.72
C ALA A 191 -21.05 -1.06 14.51
N LYS A 192 -21.52 -1.94 13.65
CA LYS A 192 -20.87 -3.22 13.38
C LYS A 192 -20.12 -3.19 12.07
N ARG A 193 -19.03 -3.93 11.99
CA ARG A 193 -18.40 -4.26 10.71
C ARG A 193 -19.46 -4.75 9.72
N GLY A 194 -19.47 -4.19 8.51
CA GLY A 194 -20.47 -4.46 7.49
C GLY A 194 -21.59 -3.41 7.44
N ASP A 195 -21.74 -2.56 8.46
CA ASP A 195 -22.70 -1.45 8.41
C ASP A 195 -22.24 -0.38 7.42
N PHE A 196 -23.20 0.24 6.72
CA PHE A 196 -22.97 1.35 5.81
C PHE A 196 -23.22 2.70 6.45
N THR A 197 -23.83 2.74 7.63
CA THR A 197 -24.29 3.97 8.27
C THR A 197 -23.74 4.08 9.68
N VAL A 198 -23.21 5.27 9.99
CA VAL A 198 -22.77 5.64 11.32
C VAL A 198 -23.57 6.84 11.83
N LYS A 199 -23.90 6.88 13.13
CA LYS A 199 -24.52 8.03 13.79
C LYS A 199 -23.44 8.99 14.27
N VAL A 200 -23.67 10.27 14.08
CA VAL A 200 -22.69 11.33 14.35
C VAL A 200 -23.33 12.52 15.06
N SER A 201 -22.50 13.33 15.73
CA SER A 201 -22.93 14.53 16.46
C SER A 201 -23.49 15.63 15.55
N GLY A 202 -23.21 15.59 14.26
CA GLY A 202 -23.71 16.54 13.26
C GLY A 202 -23.20 16.18 11.87
N THR A 203 -23.79 16.79 10.84
CA THR A 203 -23.44 16.54 9.42
C THR A 203 -23.02 17.81 8.68
N THR A 204 -22.80 18.91 9.41
CA THR A 204 -22.35 20.18 8.82
C THR A 204 -20.97 19.99 8.16
N GLY A 205 -20.83 20.44 6.90
CA GLY A 205 -19.59 20.34 6.14
C GLY A 205 -19.32 18.95 5.55
N ILE A 206 -20.32 18.04 5.61
CA ILE A 206 -20.24 16.69 5.03
C ILE A 206 -21.26 16.59 3.91
N SER A 207 -20.81 16.26 2.70
CA SER A 207 -21.61 16.23 1.48
C SER A 207 -21.55 14.86 0.78
N SER A 208 -22.61 14.52 0.06
CA SER A 208 -22.60 13.34 -0.84
C SER A 208 -21.47 13.45 -1.88
N GLY A 209 -20.80 12.34 -2.13
CA GLY A 209 -19.64 12.24 -3.03
C GLY A 209 -18.29 12.60 -2.39
N GLN A 210 -18.30 13.31 -1.26
CA GLN A 210 -17.07 13.66 -0.54
C GLN A 210 -16.43 12.41 0.07
N TRP A 211 -15.09 12.34 0.04
CA TRP A 211 -14.34 11.37 0.83
C TRP A 211 -14.01 11.96 2.20
N VAL A 212 -14.18 11.14 3.23
CA VAL A 212 -13.90 11.47 4.63
C VAL A 212 -13.03 10.37 5.28
N GLN A 213 -12.42 10.72 6.39
CA GLN A 213 -11.70 9.76 7.23
C GLN A 213 -12.57 9.39 8.43
N LEU A 214 -12.86 8.11 8.61
CA LEU A 214 -13.35 7.52 9.85
C LEU A 214 -12.15 7.05 10.66
N ARG A 215 -12.01 7.52 11.89
CA ARG A 215 -10.79 7.35 12.66
C ARG A 215 -11.06 7.07 14.14
N LEU A 216 -10.25 6.18 14.72
CA LEU A 216 -10.05 6.04 16.17
C LEU A 216 -8.56 6.17 16.51
N ARG A 217 -8.27 6.86 17.59
CA ARG A 217 -7.00 6.81 18.33
C ARG A 217 -7.32 6.58 19.79
N SER A 218 -6.80 5.50 20.38
CA SER A 218 -7.11 5.13 21.76
C SER A 218 -5.92 4.48 22.44
N GLY A 219 -5.70 4.84 23.70
CA GLY A 219 -4.75 4.18 24.60
C GLY A 219 -5.42 3.18 25.55
N ASP A 220 -6.71 2.90 25.35
CA ASP A 220 -7.46 2.00 26.22
C ASP A 220 -6.87 0.59 26.21
N ARG A 221 -6.53 0.09 27.38
CA ARG A 221 -5.83 -1.19 27.57
C ARG A 221 -6.71 -2.40 27.23
N GLU A 222 -8.02 -2.31 27.38
CA GLU A 222 -8.92 -3.39 26.98
C GLU A 222 -8.99 -3.48 25.46
N LEU A 223 -9.01 -2.32 24.79
CA LEU A 223 -8.95 -2.28 23.34
C LEU A 223 -7.62 -2.82 22.83
N VAL A 224 -6.48 -2.40 23.38
CA VAL A 224 -5.17 -2.92 23.01
C VAL A 224 -5.13 -4.44 23.11
N LYS A 225 -5.57 -5.01 24.23
CA LYS A 225 -5.62 -6.46 24.41
C LYS A 225 -6.55 -7.16 23.43
N LYS A 226 -7.69 -6.55 23.11
CA LYS A 226 -8.62 -7.07 22.09
C LYS A 226 -7.97 -7.13 20.71
N GLU A 227 -7.25 -6.07 20.32
CA GLU A 227 -6.62 -5.95 19.00
C GLU A 227 -5.45 -6.91 18.79
N ILE A 228 -4.65 -7.16 19.83
CA ILE A 228 -3.52 -8.09 19.74
C ILE A 228 -3.92 -9.56 19.98
N GLY A 229 -5.13 -9.81 20.54
CA GLY A 229 -5.68 -11.13 20.77
C GLY A 229 -4.84 -12.00 21.72
N PRO A 230 -4.38 -13.18 21.29
CA PRO A 230 -3.63 -14.09 22.15
C PRO A 230 -2.17 -13.68 22.35
N ILE A 231 -1.67 -12.71 21.61
CA ILE A 231 -0.26 -12.28 21.65
C ILE A 231 0.00 -11.58 22.99
N ALA A 232 1.03 -11.99 23.71
CA ALA A 232 1.41 -11.36 24.98
C ALA A 232 1.82 -9.89 24.76
N LEU A 233 1.21 -8.98 25.52
CA LEU A 233 1.46 -7.56 25.39
C LEU A 233 2.86 -7.20 25.91
N ASN A 234 3.65 -6.53 25.08
CA ASN A 234 4.85 -5.82 25.50
C ASN A 234 4.55 -4.32 25.64
N GLU A 235 4.80 -3.78 26.82
CA GLU A 235 4.52 -2.37 27.15
C GLU A 235 5.35 -1.36 26.35
N ASN A 236 6.42 -1.80 25.70
CA ASN A 236 7.27 -0.96 24.85
C ASN A 236 6.76 -0.87 23.40
N TRP A 237 5.78 -1.67 23.02
CA TRP A 237 5.23 -1.58 21.66
C TRP A 237 4.43 -0.30 21.46
N ALA A 238 4.52 0.27 20.27
CA ALA A 238 3.81 1.50 19.92
C ALA A 238 2.29 1.41 20.20
N ILE A 239 1.67 0.26 19.96
CA ILE A 239 0.25 0.03 20.25
C ILE A 239 -0.09 0.11 21.75
N ALA A 240 0.89 -0.16 22.62
CA ALA A 240 0.72 -0.15 24.08
C ALA A 240 0.91 1.23 24.70
N ILE A 241 1.60 2.12 24.02
CA ILE A 241 1.89 3.47 24.50
C ILE A 241 0.68 4.36 24.23
N ALA A 242 0.19 5.08 25.22
CA ALA A 242 -0.95 5.97 25.04
C ALA A 242 -0.64 7.05 23.98
N PRO A 243 -1.60 7.37 23.08
CA PRO A 243 -1.42 8.42 22.11
C PRO A 243 -1.13 9.75 22.80
N ILE A 244 -0.15 10.48 22.27
CA ILE A 244 0.15 11.84 22.72
C ILE A 244 -0.83 12.78 21.99
N SER A 245 -1.13 13.93 22.61
CA SER A 245 -2.07 14.91 22.05
C SER A 245 -1.85 15.22 20.56
N ILE A 246 -2.93 15.32 19.85
CA ILE A 246 -3.10 15.47 18.39
C ILE A 246 -2.29 16.59 17.71
N ASN A 247 -1.64 17.45 18.46
CA ASN A 247 -0.90 18.61 17.94
C ASN A 247 0.61 18.37 17.78
N GLN A 248 1.08 17.16 18.01
CA GLN A 248 2.51 16.81 17.85
C GLN A 248 2.72 15.91 16.63
N SER A 249 3.83 16.07 15.95
CA SER A 249 4.19 15.30 14.75
C SER A 249 4.39 13.79 15.00
N SER A 250 4.41 13.37 16.25
CA SER A 250 4.50 11.96 16.69
C SER A 250 3.15 11.31 17.00
N ASP A 251 2.03 12.00 16.80
CA ASP A 251 0.67 11.52 17.13
C ASP A 251 0.29 10.21 16.43
N ASP A 252 0.89 9.94 15.29
CA ASP A 252 0.55 8.76 14.50
C ASP A 252 1.31 7.50 14.90
N LEU A 253 2.17 7.55 15.93
CA LEU A 253 2.97 6.38 16.32
C LEU A 253 2.31 5.51 17.38
N TYR A 254 1.55 6.08 18.32
CA TYR A 254 1.15 5.40 19.54
C TYR A 254 -0.34 5.08 19.65
N GLY A 255 -0.65 4.08 20.48
CA GLY A 255 -1.99 3.58 20.75
C GLY A 255 -2.57 2.72 19.63
N VAL A 256 -3.81 2.29 19.84
CA VAL A 256 -4.60 1.63 18.80
C VAL A 256 -5.00 2.66 17.74
N LYS A 257 -4.68 2.33 16.50
CA LYS A 257 -4.98 3.15 15.32
C LYS A 257 -5.93 2.42 14.39
N ILE A 258 -7.12 3.01 14.18
CA ILE A 258 -8.03 2.57 13.14
C ILE A 258 -8.27 3.76 12.23
N THR A 259 -8.08 3.56 10.95
CA THR A 259 -8.27 4.58 9.92
C THR A 259 -8.90 3.94 8.71
N GLU A 260 -10.07 4.46 8.32
CA GLU A 260 -10.76 4.06 7.11
C GLU A 260 -11.13 5.31 6.31
N PHE A 261 -10.92 5.29 5.01
CA PHE A 261 -11.35 6.36 4.12
C PHE A 261 -12.62 5.92 3.41
N HIS A 262 -13.67 6.72 3.48
CA HIS A 262 -15.00 6.39 2.96
C HIS A 262 -15.54 7.47 2.05
N GLN A 263 -16.23 7.05 0.98
CA GLN A 263 -17.01 7.98 0.17
C GLN A 263 -18.41 8.11 0.75
N VAL A 264 -18.82 9.35 1.01
CA VAL A 264 -20.14 9.67 1.57
C VAL A 264 -21.23 9.49 0.50
N LYS A 265 -22.17 8.61 0.74
CA LYS A 265 -23.39 8.45 -0.08
C LYS A 265 -24.45 9.47 0.31
N SER A 266 -24.64 9.67 1.60
CA SER A 266 -25.55 10.68 2.14
C SER A 266 -25.16 11.10 3.56
N ALA A 267 -25.47 12.36 3.93
CA ALA A 267 -25.26 12.88 5.27
C ALA A 267 -26.45 13.76 5.66
N ALA A 268 -27.26 13.31 6.61
CA ALA A 268 -28.43 14.01 7.10
C ALA A 268 -28.88 13.49 8.48
N ASN A 269 -29.53 14.34 9.26
CA ASN A 269 -30.21 13.99 10.52
C ASN A 269 -29.29 13.20 11.49
N GLY A 270 -28.03 13.65 11.65
CA GLY A 270 -27.08 13.01 12.55
C GLY A 270 -26.60 11.62 12.07
N LYS A 271 -26.72 11.32 10.77
CA LYS A 271 -26.28 10.05 10.17
C LYS A 271 -25.44 10.32 8.93
N ILE A 272 -24.41 9.51 8.75
CA ILE A 272 -23.63 9.43 7.52
C ILE A 272 -23.77 8.01 6.98
N THR A 273 -24.16 7.88 5.71
CA THR A 273 -24.16 6.61 4.99
C THR A 273 -23.04 6.65 3.96
N PHE A 274 -22.21 5.63 3.93
CA PHE A 274 -21.10 5.46 3.00
C PHE A 274 -21.51 4.61 1.78
N TYR A 275 -20.71 4.63 0.72
CA TYR A 275 -20.87 3.72 -0.41
C TYR A 275 -20.38 2.31 -0.07
N GLU A 276 -19.36 2.20 0.76
CA GLU A 276 -18.75 0.95 1.21
C GLU A 276 -18.98 0.72 2.71
N PRO A 277 -19.05 -0.54 3.16
CA PRO A 277 -19.26 -0.83 4.57
C PRO A 277 -18.02 -0.50 5.41
N ILE A 278 -18.22 -0.21 6.69
CA ILE A 278 -17.12 -0.11 7.64
C ILE A 278 -16.48 -1.49 7.85
N MET A 279 -15.18 -1.50 8.03
CA MET A 279 -14.37 -2.72 8.12
C MET A 279 -14.03 -3.09 9.57
N HIS A 280 -14.33 -2.24 10.54
CA HIS A 280 -14.07 -2.46 11.95
C HIS A 280 -15.32 -2.13 12.80
N ASP A 281 -15.56 -2.90 13.86
CA ASP A 281 -16.60 -2.59 14.84
C ASP A 281 -16.34 -1.23 15.49
N ILE A 282 -17.32 -0.38 15.54
CA ILE A 282 -17.30 0.86 16.30
C ILE A 282 -17.88 0.61 17.69
N ASP A 283 -17.09 0.82 18.72
CA ASP A 283 -17.51 0.79 20.11
C ASP A 283 -17.14 2.14 20.76
N ILE A 284 -18.14 2.95 21.06
CA ILE A 284 -17.94 4.32 21.57
C ILE A 284 -17.44 4.35 23.01
N LYS A 285 -17.38 3.23 23.71
CA LYS A 285 -16.75 3.18 25.05
C LYS A 285 -15.26 3.52 25.01
N TYR A 286 -14.60 3.34 23.87
CA TYR A 286 -13.17 3.64 23.67
C TYR A 286 -12.93 5.10 23.25
N ASN A 287 -13.59 6.03 23.89
CA ASN A 287 -13.47 7.48 23.64
C ASN A 287 -12.54 8.18 24.65
N ASP A 288 -11.47 7.51 25.05
CA ASP A 288 -10.55 7.97 26.11
C ASP A 288 -9.61 9.09 25.65
N THR A 289 -9.17 9.09 24.40
CA THR A 289 -8.24 10.10 23.85
C THR A 289 -8.93 11.00 22.85
N GLU A 290 -9.18 10.50 21.64
CA GLU A 290 -9.86 11.22 20.57
C GLU A 290 -11.23 10.63 20.24
N GLY A 291 -11.42 9.36 20.62
CA GLY A 291 -12.61 8.59 20.30
C GLY A 291 -12.78 8.34 18.80
N TRP A 292 -13.96 7.87 18.45
CA TRP A 292 -14.34 7.69 17.05
C TRP A 292 -14.78 9.00 16.42
N GLU A 293 -14.16 9.37 15.31
CA GLU A 293 -14.36 10.65 14.63
C GLU A 293 -14.51 10.51 13.12
N ILE A 294 -15.29 11.42 12.55
CA ILE A 294 -15.26 11.75 11.12
C ILE A 294 -14.37 12.97 10.96
N ARG A 295 -13.39 12.88 10.06
CA ARG A 295 -12.41 13.95 9.82
C ARG A 295 -12.32 14.29 8.33
N THR A 296 -11.90 15.50 8.05
CA THR A 296 -11.60 15.93 6.69
C THR A 296 -10.48 15.05 6.12
N TYR A 297 -10.65 14.62 4.88
CA TYR A 297 -9.64 13.94 4.11
C TYR A 297 -9.27 14.78 2.89
N LYS A 298 -8.00 15.15 2.79
CA LYS A 298 -7.46 15.90 1.65
C LYS A 298 -6.90 14.93 0.64
N TYR A 299 -7.54 14.81 -0.50
CA TYR A 299 -7.22 13.79 -1.52
C TYR A 299 -7.14 14.37 -2.93
N LEU A 300 -6.55 13.61 -3.81
CA LEU A 300 -6.59 13.77 -5.26
C LEU A 300 -7.37 12.59 -5.84
N GLU A 301 -8.02 12.76 -6.96
CA GLU A 301 -8.77 11.67 -7.58
C GLU A 301 -8.44 11.49 -9.06
N ASN A 302 -8.75 10.29 -9.59
CA ASN A 302 -8.57 9.97 -11.01
C ASN A 302 -7.13 10.24 -11.49
N VAL A 303 -6.15 9.76 -10.73
CA VAL A 303 -4.73 9.77 -11.11
C VAL A 303 -4.41 8.44 -11.76
N GLY A 304 -3.93 8.49 -13.01
CA GLY A 304 -3.57 7.31 -13.78
C GLY A 304 -2.10 7.25 -14.17
N ILE A 305 -1.50 6.06 -14.09
CA ILE A 305 -0.18 5.76 -14.66
C ILE A 305 -0.34 4.49 -15.48
N GLU A 306 -0.09 4.56 -16.79
CA GLU A 306 -0.38 3.41 -17.65
C GLU A 306 0.54 3.28 -18.87
N ASP A 307 0.74 2.03 -19.31
CA ASP A 307 1.38 1.66 -20.56
C ASP A 307 2.83 2.17 -20.69
N LEU A 308 3.66 1.98 -19.67
CA LEU A 308 5.07 2.41 -19.66
C LEU A 308 5.93 1.55 -18.72
N SER A 309 7.24 1.74 -18.75
CA SER A 309 8.14 1.18 -17.76
C SER A 309 8.89 2.25 -16.96
N PHE A 310 9.21 1.91 -15.71
CA PHE A 310 10.19 2.60 -14.89
C PHE A 310 11.45 1.74 -14.83
N VAL A 311 12.58 2.30 -15.20
CA VAL A 311 13.85 1.60 -15.25
C VAL A 311 14.81 2.23 -14.27
N GLY A 312 15.17 1.47 -13.23
CA GLY A 312 16.23 1.81 -12.30
C GLY A 312 17.56 1.15 -12.69
N ASN A 313 18.49 1.17 -11.78
CA ASN A 313 19.80 0.53 -11.94
C ASN A 313 20.25 -0.08 -10.60
N ALA A 314 19.34 -0.78 -9.92
CA ALA A 314 19.61 -1.40 -8.63
C ALA A 314 20.82 -2.33 -8.69
N LEU A 315 21.58 -2.37 -7.59
CA LEU A 315 22.82 -3.12 -7.51
C LEU A 315 22.55 -4.63 -7.40
N ASP A 316 23.42 -5.43 -7.98
CA ASP A 316 23.52 -6.86 -7.67
C ASP A 316 24.21 -7.07 -6.31
N GLY A 317 24.13 -8.27 -5.75
CA GLY A 317 24.62 -8.51 -4.39
C GLY A 317 23.71 -7.87 -3.34
N TYR A 318 22.39 -8.06 -3.50
CA TYR A 318 21.39 -7.47 -2.62
C TYR A 318 21.68 -7.74 -1.14
N ALA A 319 21.59 -6.70 -0.34
CA ALA A 319 21.74 -6.77 1.12
C ALA A 319 20.64 -5.92 1.77
N HIS A 320 19.72 -6.59 2.46
CA HIS A 320 18.66 -5.92 3.21
C HIS A 320 19.30 -4.95 4.23
N HIS A 321 18.96 -3.68 4.16
CA HIS A 321 19.58 -2.61 4.96
C HIS A 321 21.12 -2.55 4.87
N GLY A 322 21.71 -3.11 3.80
CA GLY A 322 23.17 -3.21 3.66
C GLY A 322 23.82 -4.26 4.57
N GLU A 323 23.05 -5.12 5.21
CA GLU A 323 23.55 -6.18 6.10
C GLU A 323 24.54 -7.09 5.39
N GLY A 324 25.66 -7.38 6.06
CA GLY A 324 26.75 -8.16 5.48
C GLY A 324 27.83 -7.34 4.75
N HIS A 325 27.60 -6.06 4.48
CA HIS A 325 28.64 -5.14 4.01
C HIS A 325 29.42 -4.52 5.18
N ALA A 326 30.74 -4.40 5.02
CA ALA A 326 31.62 -3.79 6.04
C ALA A 326 31.23 -2.34 6.38
N GLU A 327 30.62 -1.64 5.43
CA GLU A 327 30.18 -0.24 5.56
C GLU A 327 28.65 -0.11 5.51
N GLN A 328 27.94 -1.02 6.19
CA GLN A 328 26.47 -1.08 6.18
C GLN A 328 25.78 0.29 6.29
N ALA A 329 26.21 1.12 7.23
CA ALA A 329 25.63 2.46 7.45
C ALA A 329 25.81 3.41 6.26
N LYS A 330 26.80 3.15 5.37
CA LYS A 330 27.07 3.99 4.20
C LYS A 330 26.43 3.48 2.91
N VAL A 331 26.12 2.18 2.85
CA VAL A 331 25.65 1.57 1.61
C VAL A 331 24.21 1.07 1.68
N GLY A 332 23.63 0.94 2.88
CA GLY A 332 22.28 0.38 3.07
C GLY A 332 21.22 1.05 2.21
N TRP A 333 21.24 2.38 2.10
CA TRP A 333 20.31 3.14 1.28
C TRP A 333 20.36 2.77 -0.21
N GLN A 334 21.50 2.29 -0.72
CA GLN A 334 21.65 1.90 -2.13
C GLN A 334 20.80 0.69 -2.48
N TYR A 335 20.60 -0.21 -1.53
CA TYR A 335 19.77 -1.42 -1.71
C TYR A 335 18.30 -1.14 -1.44
N ASP A 336 17.99 -0.30 -0.45
CA ASP A 336 16.61 -0.13 0.03
C ASP A 336 15.88 1.08 -0.58
N GLY A 337 16.60 2.11 -1.01
CA GLY A 337 15.95 3.37 -1.35
C GLY A 337 16.44 4.10 -2.59
N ALA A 338 17.56 3.70 -3.20
CA ALA A 338 18.18 4.47 -4.28
C ALA A 338 17.32 4.64 -5.55
N TYR A 339 16.47 3.64 -5.84
CA TYR A 339 15.64 3.60 -7.04
C TYR A 339 14.17 3.37 -6.68
N LYS A 340 13.51 4.43 -6.16
CA LYS A 340 12.07 4.44 -5.84
C LYS A 340 11.32 5.26 -6.90
N PRO A 341 10.72 4.64 -7.92
CA PRO A 341 10.11 5.38 -9.02
C PRO A 341 8.79 6.06 -8.68
N LEU A 342 7.90 5.47 -7.87
CA LEU A 342 6.51 5.92 -7.84
C LEU A 342 5.86 5.85 -6.46
N LEU A 343 5.30 6.99 -6.02
CA LEU A 343 4.42 7.11 -4.87
C LEU A 343 3.11 7.79 -5.28
N LEU A 344 1.98 7.18 -4.90
CA LEU A 344 0.67 7.81 -4.93
C LEU A 344 0.19 7.97 -3.49
N GLN A 345 0.12 9.22 -3.00
CA GLN A 345 -0.28 9.51 -1.63
C GLN A 345 -1.59 10.30 -1.58
N ARG A 346 -2.52 9.82 -0.78
CA ARG A 346 -3.85 10.41 -0.62
C ARG A 346 -4.57 10.57 -1.95
N VAL A 347 -4.57 9.49 -2.73
CA VAL A 347 -5.33 9.39 -3.95
C VAL A 347 -6.55 8.47 -3.76
N VAL A 348 -7.64 8.78 -4.43
CA VAL A 348 -8.84 7.95 -4.50
C VAL A 348 -9.20 7.66 -5.96
N ASN A 349 -9.87 6.54 -6.21
CA ASN A 349 -10.27 6.16 -7.57
C ASN A 349 -9.13 6.36 -8.59
N SER A 350 -7.95 5.88 -8.24
CA SER A 350 -6.72 6.06 -9.03
C SER A 350 -6.13 4.73 -9.43
N TRP A 351 -5.26 4.72 -10.45
CA TRP A 351 -4.77 3.46 -11.00
C TRP A 351 -3.33 3.52 -11.49
N VAL A 352 -2.66 2.36 -11.37
CA VAL A 352 -1.42 2.03 -12.06
C VAL A 352 -1.66 0.72 -12.80
N ARG A 353 -1.55 0.70 -14.12
CA ARG A 353 -1.85 -0.50 -14.91
C ARG A 353 -0.95 -0.65 -16.12
N ASN A 354 -0.67 -1.92 -16.48
CA ASN A 354 0.21 -2.26 -17.58
C ASN A 354 1.54 -1.50 -17.49
N VAL A 355 2.20 -1.65 -16.32
CA VAL A 355 3.46 -0.98 -15.99
C VAL A 355 4.53 -2.00 -15.65
N HIS A 356 5.73 -1.80 -16.17
CA HIS A 356 6.90 -2.61 -15.85
C HIS A 356 7.87 -1.80 -14.99
N PHE A 357 8.30 -2.39 -13.88
CA PHE A 357 9.35 -1.87 -13.01
C PHE A 357 10.60 -2.75 -13.19
N GLU A 358 11.69 -2.18 -13.65
CA GLU A 358 12.93 -2.89 -13.94
C GLU A 358 14.07 -2.41 -13.05
N SER A 359 14.69 -3.30 -12.28
CA SER A 359 15.85 -3.00 -11.42
C SER A 359 15.62 -1.83 -10.46
N VAL A 360 14.49 -1.85 -9.74
CA VAL A 360 14.10 -0.80 -8.79
C VAL A 360 14.25 -1.28 -7.35
N SER A 361 14.51 -0.34 -6.42
CA SER A 361 14.58 -0.66 -4.98
C SER A 361 13.19 -0.94 -4.40
N GLU A 362 12.23 -0.07 -4.67
CA GLU A 362 10.81 -0.23 -4.32
C GLU A 362 9.98 0.13 -5.55
N ALA A 363 9.02 -0.70 -5.94
CA ALA A 363 8.31 -0.46 -7.19
C ALA A 363 7.25 0.64 -7.06
N LEU A 364 6.27 0.47 -6.19
CA LEU A 364 5.12 1.35 -6.06
C LEU A 364 4.58 1.34 -4.62
N THR A 365 4.24 2.53 -4.11
CA THR A 365 3.51 2.65 -2.85
C THR A 365 2.24 3.49 -3.04
N PHE A 366 1.08 2.94 -2.59
CA PHE A 366 -0.10 3.72 -2.27
C PHE A 366 -0.06 4.07 -0.79
N ALA A 367 0.01 5.36 -0.45
CA ALA A 367 0.05 5.82 0.92
C ALA A 367 -1.21 6.60 1.29
N GLU A 368 -1.87 6.27 2.40
CA GLU A 368 -3.06 6.97 2.89
C GLU A 368 -4.14 7.15 1.79
N SER A 369 -4.25 6.20 0.88
CA SER A 369 -5.10 6.25 -0.32
C SER A 369 -6.34 5.38 -0.14
N ALA A 370 -7.32 5.51 -1.02
CA ALA A 370 -8.52 4.69 -0.95
C ALA A 370 -8.98 4.23 -2.34
N ASN A 371 -9.61 3.06 -2.40
CA ASN A 371 -10.29 2.55 -3.59
C ASN A 371 -9.50 2.77 -4.89
N SER A 372 -8.21 2.45 -4.84
CA SER A 372 -7.28 2.57 -5.96
C SER A 372 -6.74 1.21 -6.36
N SER A 373 -6.28 1.07 -7.60
CA SER A 373 -5.87 -0.23 -8.15
C SER A 373 -4.47 -0.18 -8.75
N ALA A 374 -3.66 -1.21 -8.48
CA ALA A 374 -2.48 -1.55 -9.27
C ALA A 374 -2.70 -2.92 -9.91
N TYR A 375 -2.64 -3.02 -11.23
CA TYR A 375 -2.83 -4.32 -11.88
C TYR A 375 -2.11 -4.43 -13.22
N ASP A 376 -1.86 -5.68 -13.61
CA ASP A 376 -1.04 -6.01 -14.78
C ASP A 376 0.34 -5.36 -14.68
N ILE A 377 1.00 -5.66 -13.57
CA ILE A 377 2.31 -5.13 -13.22
C ILE A 377 3.36 -6.22 -13.39
N ARG A 378 4.46 -5.87 -14.00
CA ARG A 378 5.66 -6.70 -14.05
C ARG A 378 6.78 -6.03 -13.27
N ILE A 379 7.50 -6.80 -12.45
CA ILE A 379 8.73 -6.36 -11.77
C ILE A 379 9.82 -7.31 -12.23
N SER A 380 10.95 -6.80 -12.70
CA SER A 380 12.07 -7.62 -13.17
C SER A 380 13.43 -6.96 -12.96
N GLY A 381 14.48 -7.56 -13.49
CA GLY A 381 15.85 -7.08 -13.33
C GLY A 381 16.42 -7.45 -11.96
N LYS A 382 17.17 -6.56 -11.34
CA LYS A 382 17.83 -6.83 -10.05
C LYS A 382 16.83 -6.76 -8.90
N ARG A 383 17.03 -7.66 -7.89
CA ARG A 383 16.28 -7.61 -6.63
C ARG A 383 16.44 -6.25 -5.96
N GLY A 384 15.35 -5.71 -5.46
CA GLY A 384 15.32 -4.58 -4.53
C GLY A 384 14.59 -4.96 -3.23
N HIS A 385 14.13 -3.94 -2.51
CA HIS A 385 13.56 -4.07 -1.17
C HIS A 385 12.10 -4.55 -1.20
N SER A 386 11.24 -3.92 -1.99
CA SER A 386 9.81 -4.25 -1.98
C SER A 386 9.12 -4.09 -3.33
N ALA A 387 8.05 -4.87 -3.52
CA ALA A 387 7.17 -4.82 -4.68
C ALA A 387 6.13 -3.69 -4.57
N VAL A 388 4.83 -3.99 -4.65
CA VAL A 388 3.74 -3.01 -4.55
C VAL A 388 3.18 -2.98 -3.13
N ARG A 389 3.13 -1.80 -2.53
CA ARG A 389 2.73 -1.63 -1.13
C ARG A 389 1.49 -0.75 -0.97
N SER A 390 0.54 -1.18 -0.12
CA SER A 390 -0.56 -0.39 0.42
C SER A 390 -0.20 0.05 1.84
N GLN A 391 0.02 1.34 2.05
CA GLN A 391 0.52 1.90 3.31
C GLN A 391 -0.53 2.83 3.94
N GLY A 392 -1.13 2.43 5.05
CA GLY A 392 -2.16 3.23 5.73
C GLY A 392 -3.37 3.53 4.84
N SER A 393 -3.67 2.68 3.88
CA SER A 393 -4.68 2.90 2.85
C SER A 393 -5.92 2.02 3.06
N SER A 394 -7.03 2.38 2.43
CA SER A 394 -8.28 1.62 2.52
C SER A 394 -8.67 1.02 1.18
N ARG A 395 -8.97 -0.29 1.15
CA ARG A 395 -9.54 -0.99 -0.02
C ARG A 395 -8.75 -0.78 -1.32
N VAL A 396 -7.41 -0.93 -1.23
CA VAL A 396 -6.55 -0.96 -2.41
C VAL A 396 -6.60 -2.36 -3.04
N PHE A 397 -6.72 -2.42 -4.35
CA PHE A 397 -6.62 -3.67 -5.14
C PHE A 397 -5.24 -3.75 -5.79
N ILE A 398 -4.53 -4.84 -5.54
CA ILE A 398 -3.24 -5.16 -6.16
C ILE A 398 -3.42 -6.49 -6.87
N GLY A 399 -3.51 -6.45 -8.21
CA GLY A 399 -3.88 -7.65 -8.98
C GLY A 399 -2.94 -7.96 -10.13
N LYS A 400 -2.73 -9.26 -10.42
CA LYS A 400 -1.89 -9.72 -11.53
C LYS A 400 -0.53 -9.01 -11.54
N VAL A 401 0.16 -9.03 -10.38
CA VAL A 401 1.55 -8.59 -10.28
C VAL A 401 2.46 -9.81 -10.44
N ARG A 402 3.44 -9.71 -11.32
CA ARG A 402 4.46 -10.72 -11.53
C ARG A 402 5.81 -10.16 -11.13
N ASP A 403 6.31 -10.63 -10.01
CA ASP A 403 7.64 -10.28 -9.53
C ASP A 403 8.66 -11.33 -9.98
N GLU A 404 9.35 -11.02 -11.05
CA GLU A 404 10.38 -11.84 -11.71
C GLU A 404 11.78 -11.28 -11.47
N SER A 405 11.94 -10.35 -10.52
CA SER A 405 13.25 -9.80 -10.18
C SER A 405 14.15 -10.91 -9.61
N ALA A 406 15.45 -10.81 -9.87
CA ALA A 406 16.41 -11.84 -9.52
C ALA A 406 17.81 -11.27 -9.31
N GLY A 407 18.76 -12.11 -8.98
CA GLY A 407 20.16 -11.73 -8.78
C GLY A 407 20.81 -12.60 -7.72
N ASN A 408 21.84 -12.07 -7.09
CA ASN A 408 22.49 -12.69 -5.95
C ASN A 408 22.36 -11.80 -4.73
N ASP A 409 22.37 -12.40 -3.54
CA ASP A 409 22.57 -11.65 -2.31
C ASP A 409 24.06 -11.32 -2.08
N VAL A 410 24.36 -10.59 -1.03
CA VAL A 410 25.72 -10.20 -0.63
C VAL A 410 26.66 -11.39 -0.40
N TYR A 411 26.11 -12.58 -0.17
CA TYR A 411 26.86 -13.84 0.04
C TYR A 411 26.96 -14.67 -1.24
N GLY A 412 26.47 -14.18 -2.38
CA GLY A 412 26.46 -14.87 -3.67
C GLY A 412 25.35 -15.93 -3.81
N LYS A 413 24.37 -15.96 -2.90
CA LYS A 413 23.22 -16.86 -2.99
C LYS A 413 22.20 -16.28 -3.97
N SER A 414 21.71 -17.13 -4.88
CA SER A 414 20.65 -16.75 -5.81
C SER A 414 19.38 -16.30 -5.11
N CYS A 415 18.82 -15.18 -5.56
CA CYS A 415 17.61 -14.56 -5.09
C CYS A 415 16.52 -14.58 -6.16
N GLN A 416 15.26 -14.66 -5.75
CA GLN A 416 14.09 -14.59 -6.63
C GLN A 416 13.04 -13.66 -6.03
N GLY A 417 12.53 -12.74 -6.84
CA GLY A 417 11.60 -11.69 -6.44
C GLY A 417 12.25 -10.57 -5.63
N GLN A 418 11.50 -9.54 -5.33
CA GLN A 418 11.86 -8.52 -4.35
C GLN A 418 12.00 -9.16 -2.96
N PHE A 419 12.77 -8.52 -2.06
CA PHE A 419 12.98 -9.06 -0.71
C PHE A 419 11.67 -9.19 0.07
N HIS A 420 10.79 -8.19 -0.05
CA HIS A 420 9.41 -8.25 0.37
C HIS A 420 8.50 -8.26 -0.86
N GLY A 421 7.56 -9.20 -0.92
CA GLY A 421 6.52 -9.23 -1.95
C GLY A 421 5.55 -8.05 -1.85
N CYS A 422 4.46 -8.10 -2.63
CA CYS A 422 3.37 -7.14 -2.46
C CYS A 422 2.77 -7.24 -1.06
N GLY A 423 2.27 -6.11 -0.51
CA GLY A 423 1.72 -6.17 0.83
C GLY A 423 1.19 -4.87 1.40
N VAL A 424 1.16 -4.84 2.72
CA VAL A 424 0.56 -3.78 3.53
C VAL A 424 1.49 -3.28 4.61
N SER A 425 1.29 -2.03 5.01
CA SER A 425 1.92 -1.47 6.21
C SER A 425 1.04 -0.38 6.81
N LYS A 426 1.35 0.04 8.04
CA LYS A 426 0.59 1.04 8.79
C LYS A 426 -0.90 0.64 8.91
N PRO A 427 -1.83 1.45 9.36
CA PRO A 427 -3.21 1.03 9.55
C PRO A 427 -3.98 0.86 8.22
N SER A 428 -3.43 0.08 7.28
CA SER A 428 -4.13 -0.33 6.06
C SER A 428 -5.29 -1.26 6.37
N VAL A 429 -6.37 -1.15 5.60
CA VAL A 429 -7.57 -1.98 5.78
C VAL A 429 -8.24 -2.32 4.44
N GLY A 430 -8.71 -3.56 4.31
CA GLY A 430 -9.45 -4.02 3.13
C GLY A 430 -8.59 -4.14 1.86
N THR A 431 -7.27 -4.25 1.98
CA THR A 431 -6.39 -4.46 0.83
C THR A 431 -6.55 -5.88 0.28
N VAL A 432 -6.63 -5.98 -1.04
CA VAL A 432 -6.71 -7.26 -1.77
C VAL A 432 -5.48 -7.45 -2.62
N LEU A 433 -4.76 -8.55 -2.42
CA LEU A 433 -3.76 -9.08 -3.34
C LEU A 433 -4.42 -10.22 -4.12
N TRP A 434 -4.61 -10.04 -5.44
CA TRP A 434 -5.30 -11.01 -6.29
C TRP A 434 -4.42 -11.49 -7.44
N ASN A 435 -4.22 -12.82 -7.54
CA ASN A 435 -3.37 -13.43 -8.57
C ASN A 435 -1.96 -12.80 -8.64
N VAL A 436 -1.38 -12.51 -7.49
CA VAL A 436 0.00 -11.97 -7.38
C VAL A 436 1.00 -13.11 -7.30
N THR A 437 2.11 -12.98 -8.00
CA THR A 437 3.25 -13.90 -7.86
C THR A 437 4.49 -13.16 -7.37
N TRP A 438 5.20 -13.76 -6.42
CA TRP A 438 6.47 -13.27 -5.89
C TRP A 438 7.48 -14.41 -5.75
N GLY A 439 8.72 -14.07 -5.45
CA GLY A 439 9.81 -15.03 -5.35
C GLY A 439 9.63 -16.09 -4.26
N ASN A 440 10.26 -17.25 -4.49
CA ASN A 440 10.14 -18.39 -3.58
C ASN A 440 10.95 -18.22 -2.27
N ASP A 441 11.88 -17.28 -2.20
CA ASP A 441 12.65 -16.92 -1.01
C ASP A 441 12.17 -15.60 -0.34
N ALA A 442 10.96 -15.18 -0.65
CA ALA A 442 10.29 -14.00 -0.11
C ALA A 442 9.00 -14.36 0.64
N CYS A 443 8.25 -13.37 1.06
CA CYS A 443 6.91 -13.47 1.63
C CYS A 443 6.09 -12.26 1.17
N PHE A 444 4.76 -12.33 1.24
CA PHE A 444 3.95 -11.11 1.20
C PHE A 444 4.43 -10.17 2.31
N GLU A 445 4.34 -8.86 2.09
CA GLU A 445 4.71 -7.91 3.13
C GLU A 445 3.55 -7.63 4.09
N SER A 446 3.84 -7.63 5.38
CA SER A 446 2.98 -7.09 6.41
C SER A 446 3.86 -6.37 7.43
N HIS A 447 4.19 -5.13 7.06
CA HIS A 447 5.19 -4.35 7.76
C HIS A 447 4.55 -3.44 8.80
N ALA A 448 4.22 -3.98 9.98
CA ALA A 448 3.72 -3.12 11.08
C ALA A 448 3.08 -1.80 10.57
N THR A 449 2.73 -0.79 11.20
CA THR A 449 1.99 -0.74 12.45
C THR A 449 0.50 -0.91 12.19
N GLN A 450 -0.06 -2.02 12.61
CA GLN A 450 -1.51 -2.22 12.70
C GLN A 450 -2.30 -2.32 11.37
N PRO A 451 -1.78 -2.94 10.28
CA PRO A 451 -2.64 -3.31 9.16
C PRO A 451 -3.67 -4.34 9.60
N ARG A 452 -4.86 -4.32 8.98
CA ARG A 452 -6.00 -5.21 9.26
C ARG A 452 -6.69 -5.61 7.98
N ALA A 453 -7.45 -6.71 8.04
CA ALA A 453 -8.33 -7.14 6.96
C ALA A 453 -7.63 -7.10 5.59
N THR A 454 -6.60 -7.90 5.43
CA THR A 454 -5.86 -8.08 4.17
C THR A 454 -6.20 -9.44 3.58
N LEU A 455 -6.54 -9.47 2.30
CA LEU A 455 -6.82 -10.69 1.55
C LEU A 455 -5.65 -11.03 0.62
N ILE A 456 -5.07 -12.19 0.81
CA ILE A 456 -4.10 -12.84 -0.08
C ILE A 456 -4.87 -13.89 -0.89
N ASP A 457 -5.29 -13.57 -2.12
CA ASP A 457 -6.29 -14.30 -2.88
C ASP A 457 -5.71 -14.94 -4.14
N ASN A 458 -5.68 -16.26 -4.18
CA ASN A 458 -5.16 -17.05 -5.30
C ASN A 458 -3.73 -16.62 -5.74
N CYS A 459 -2.90 -16.27 -4.76
CA CYS A 459 -1.53 -15.81 -4.96
C CYS A 459 -0.55 -16.99 -4.96
N SER A 460 0.67 -16.75 -5.45
CA SER A 460 1.74 -17.75 -5.49
C SER A 460 3.10 -17.14 -5.13
N GLY A 461 3.83 -17.77 -4.22
CA GLY A 461 5.16 -17.30 -3.82
C GLY A 461 5.68 -17.98 -2.56
N GLY A 462 6.81 -17.51 -2.06
CA GLY A 462 7.38 -18.00 -0.82
C GLY A 462 6.52 -17.63 0.40
N LEU A 463 6.56 -18.49 1.39
CA LEU A 463 6.10 -18.20 2.75
C LEU A 463 7.32 -18.43 3.67
N VAL A 464 8.20 -17.42 3.69
CA VAL A 464 9.48 -17.46 4.39
C VAL A 464 9.38 -16.62 5.66
N TYR A 465 9.69 -17.23 6.79
CA TYR A 465 9.62 -16.60 8.09
C TYR A 465 10.53 -15.35 8.14
N TYR A 466 10.12 -14.32 8.84
CA TYR A 466 10.79 -13.02 8.93
C TYR A 466 10.87 -12.19 7.63
N ARG A 467 10.28 -12.66 6.52
CA ARG A 467 10.28 -11.90 5.25
C ARG A 467 9.06 -11.00 5.08
N ALA A 468 8.11 -11.01 6.01
CA ALA A 468 6.95 -10.10 5.95
C ALA A 468 7.28 -8.65 6.36
N GLY A 469 8.49 -8.39 6.81
CA GLY A 469 8.88 -7.07 7.32
C GLY A 469 8.51 -6.89 8.80
N GLY A 470 8.57 -5.67 9.28
CA GLY A 470 8.20 -5.30 10.64
C GLY A 470 9.27 -4.46 11.33
N ASP A 471 8.88 -3.87 12.44
CA ASP A 471 9.76 -3.16 13.38
C ASP A 471 9.50 -3.73 14.77
N GLU A 472 10.56 -4.00 15.54
CA GLU A 472 10.49 -4.62 16.86
C GLU A 472 9.57 -3.86 17.83
N ASN A 473 9.55 -2.53 17.72
CA ASN A 473 8.73 -1.68 18.58
C ASN A 473 7.32 -1.44 18.03
N GLU A 474 7.11 -1.73 16.74
CA GLU A 474 5.87 -1.49 16.04
C GLU A 474 5.04 -2.76 15.75
N VAL A 475 5.49 -3.93 16.21
CA VAL A 475 4.69 -5.16 16.15
C VAL A 475 3.40 -5.03 16.96
N PRO A 476 2.33 -5.78 16.66
CA PRO A 476 2.25 -6.87 15.68
C PRO A 476 2.34 -6.40 14.22
N ASN A 477 2.92 -7.26 13.37
CA ASN A 477 3.04 -7.01 11.93
C ASN A 477 1.65 -6.88 11.27
N HIS A 478 0.68 -7.68 11.70
CA HIS A 478 -0.70 -7.63 11.25
C HIS A 478 -1.64 -7.91 12.43
N LEU A 479 -2.70 -7.14 12.52
CA LEU A 479 -3.81 -7.36 13.45
C LEU A 479 -4.88 -8.28 12.82
N GLY A 480 -6.11 -8.23 13.28
CA GLY A 480 -7.15 -9.15 12.86
C GLY A 480 -7.43 -9.23 11.35
N ASP A 481 -8.03 -10.33 10.95
CA ASP A 481 -8.60 -10.57 9.62
C ASP A 481 -7.59 -10.64 8.44
N LEU A 482 -6.33 -11.05 8.69
CA LEU A 482 -5.48 -11.52 7.60
C LEU A 482 -6.11 -12.82 7.04
N THR A 483 -6.41 -12.82 5.76
CA THR A 483 -7.04 -13.96 5.08
C THR A 483 -6.15 -14.48 3.97
N LEU A 484 -5.74 -15.73 4.05
CA LEU A 484 -5.03 -16.47 3.01
C LEU A 484 -6.05 -17.39 2.32
N TRP A 485 -6.33 -17.11 1.05
CA TRP A 485 -7.28 -17.89 0.26
C TRP A 485 -6.60 -18.47 -0.97
N ASN A 486 -6.47 -19.81 -1.02
CA ASN A 486 -5.79 -20.53 -2.09
C ASN A 486 -4.36 -20.04 -2.36
N LEU A 487 -3.59 -19.73 -1.33
CA LEU A 487 -2.19 -19.39 -1.46
C LEU A 487 -1.40 -20.63 -1.91
N ASN A 488 -0.72 -20.55 -3.06
CA ASN A 488 0.22 -21.55 -3.54
C ASN A 488 1.63 -21.24 -3.01
N VAL A 489 2.09 -21.99 -2.02
CA VAL A 489 3.43 -21.81 -1.43
C VAL A 489 4.47 -22.47 -2.34
N THR A 490 5.38 -21.68 -2.92
CA THR A 490 6.42 -22.17 -3.83
C THR A 490 7.80 -22.30 -3.17
N GLY A 491 7.98 -21.71 -1.99
CA GLY A 491 9.21 -21.76 -1.21
C GLY A 491 8.96 -21.51 0.26
N THR A 492 9.83 -22.04 1.11
CA THR A 492 9.75 -21.90 2.56
C THR A 492 11.14 -22.13 3.18
N ASP A 493 11.24 -22.03 4.49
CA ASP A 493 12.44 -22.26 5.27
C ASP A 493 12.26 -23.39 6.31
N SER A 494 13.13 -23.45 7.30
CA SER A 494 13.08 -24.45 8.37
C SER A 494 11.81 -24.43 9.22
N HIS A 495 11.03 -23.34 9.16
CA HIS A 495 9.78 -23.20 9.92
C HIS A 495 8.58 -23.92 9.27
N ALA A 496 8.70 -24.43 8.04
CA ALA A 496 7.60 -25.07 7.31
C ALA A 496 6.86 -26.17 8.07
N SER A 497 7.58 -26.96 8.88
CA SER A 497 6.98 -28.07 9.66
C SER A 497 6.17 -27.59 10.87
N ASN A 498 6.34 -26.35 11.30
CA ASN A 498 5.67 -25.71 12.42
C ASN A 498 5.68 -24.18 12.23
N PHE A 499 4.93 -23.69 11.25
CA PHE A 499 4.91 -22.28 10.89
C PHE A 499 3.98 -21.49 11.84
N ALA A 500 4.58 -20.93 12.89
CA ALA A 500 3.85 -20.15 13.89
C ALA A 500 3.67 -18.70 13.43
N TRP A 501 2.47 -18.16 13.60
CA TRP A 501 2.16 -16.77 13.26
C TRP A 501 2.60 -15.78 14.34
N TRP A 502 2.81 -16.27 15.54
CA TRP A 502 3.37 -15.50 16.65
C TRP A 502 4.01 -16.43 17.69
N SER A 503 4.96 -15.90 18.44
CA SER A 503 5.60 -16.56 19.57
C SER A 503 6.08 -15.50 20.56
N ASP A 504 6.10 -15.80 21.84
CA ASP A 504 6.59 -14.86 22.87
C ASP A 504 8.10 -14.59 22.72
N SER A 505 8.84 -15.54 22.19
CA SER A 505 10.29 -15.44 21.98
C SER A 505 10.68 -14.61 20.76
N ASP A 506 9.77 -14.39 19.78
CA ASP A 506 10.05 -13.61 18.59
C ASP A 506 9.94 -12.11 18.86
N THR A 507 10.84 -11.32 18.30
CA THR A 507 10.78 -9.86 18.36
C THR A 507 10.21 -9.21 17.11
N TRP A 508 10.31 -9.89 15.95
CA TRP A 508 9.99 -9.32 14.64
C TRP A 508 8.78 -9.96 13.95
N TRP A 509 8.41 -11.18 14.32
CA TRP A 509 7.34 -11.94 13.69
C TRP A 509 6.17 -12.12 14.65
N LYS A 510 5.19 -11.24 14.57
CA LYS A 510 3.96 -11.32 15.35
C LYS A 510 2.78 -10.92 14.48
N ILE A 511 2.05 -11.93 14.04
CA ILE A 511 0.83 -11.77 13.25
C ILE A 511 -0.34 -12.32 14.06
N PHE A 512 -1.40 -11.53 14.22
CA PHE A 512 -2.65 -12.00 14.83
C PHE A 512 -3.13 -13.24 14.08
N PRO A 513 -3.64 -14.28 14.76
CA PRO A 513 -4.05 -15.54 14.15
C PRO A 513 -4.88 -15.34 12.87
N PRO A 514 -4.38 -15.73 11.69
CA PRO A 514 -5.06 -15.48 10.42
C PRO A 514 -6.19 -16.48 10.15
N ILE A 515 -6.94 -16.19 9.09
CA ILE A 515 -7.86 -17.11 8.42
C ILE A 515 -7.10 -17.76 7.26
N VAL A 516 -6.96 -19.08 7.29
CA VAL A 516 -6.20 -19.86 6.30
C VAL A 516 -7.12 -20.84 5.60
N VAL A 517 -7.32 -20.68 4.30
CA VAL A 517 -8.22 -21.52 3.49
C VAL A 517 -7.53 -21.92 2.20
N GLY A 518 -7.38 -23.24 1.97
CA GLY A 518 -6.87 -23.75 0.70
C GLY A 518 -5.37 -23.49 0.44
N THR A 519 -4.57 -23.15 1.46
CA THR A 519 -3.12 -23.01 1.30
C THR A 519 -2.52 -24.35 0.85
N HIS A 520 -1.77 -24.37 -0.25
CA HIS A 520 -1.25 -25.56 -0.91
C HIS A 520 0.13 -25.30 -1.52
N GLY A 521 0.64 -26.24 -2.35
CA GLY A 521 1.99 -26.23 -2.90
C GLY A 521 2.95 -26.94 -1.98
N MET A 522 3.96 -26.25 -1.44
CA MET A 522 4.85 -26.86 -0.46
C MET A 522 4.09 -27.19 0.83
N ASN A 523 4.51 -28.26 1.50
CA ASN A 523 3.86 -28.70 2.73
C ASN A 523 4.25 -27.79 3.90
N VAL A 524 3.39 -26.82 4.18
CA VAL A 524 3.49 -25.95 5.36
C VAL A 524 2.45 -26.40 6.38
N LYS A 525 2.89 -26.61 7.62
CA LYS A 525 2.02 -26.99 8.73
C LYS A 525 1.87 -25.83 9.70
N PHE A 526 0.64 -25.41 9.91
CA PHE A 526 0.31 -24.43 10.93
C PHE A 526 0.03 -25.13 12.26
N PRO A 527 0.52 -24.62 13.40
CA PRO A 527 0.07 -25.08 14.71
C PRO A 527 -1.45 -24.89 14.87
N SER A 528 -2.06 -25.75 15.67
CA SER A 528 -3.52 -25.87 15.75
C SER A 528 -4.21 -24.62 16.30
N LYS A 529 -5.55 -24.58 16.14
CA LYS A 529 -6.39 -23.54 16.73
C LYS A 529 -6.30 -23.53 18.27
N GLU A 530 -6.13 -24.69 18.88
CA GLU A 530 -5.94 -24.84 20.33
C GLU A 530 -4.66 -24.12 20.81
N GLN A 531 -3.67 -23.98 19.95
CA GLN A 531 -2.46 -23.17 20.18
C GLN A 531 -2.64 -21.69 19.80
N GLN A 532 -3.86 -21.30 19.45
CA GLN A 532 -4.23 -19.92 19.08
C GLN A 532 -3.41 -19.33 17.92
N GLN A 533 -2.95 -20.19 17.00
CA GLN A 533 -2.11 -19.79 15.88
C GLN A 533 -2.92 -19.46 14.62
N VAL A 534 -4.16 -19.92 14.52
CA VAL A 534 -5.08 -19.62 13.43
C VAL A 534 -6.46 -19.32 13.99
N THR A 535 -7.15 -18.33 13.46
CA THR A 535 -8.56 -18.07 13.79
C THR A 535 -9.45 -19.11 13.14
N TYR A 536 -9.11 -19.47 11.90
CA TYR A 536 -9.80 -20.49 11.11
C TYR A 536 -8.84 -21.15 10.14
N GLU A 537 -8.95 -22.47 9.99
CA GLU A 537 -8.14 -23.25 9.04
C GLU A 537 -9.03 -24.25 8.31
N GLU A 538 -8.93 -24.28 6.97
CA GLU A 538 -9.64 -25.25 6.14
C GLU A 538 -8.80 -25.67 4.93
N SER A 539 -8.83 -26.97 4.63
CA SER A 539 -8.28 -27.55 3.40
C SER A 539 -6.81 -27.23 3.13
N THR A 540 -5.97 -27.15 4.17
CA THR A 540 -4.52 -27.03 4.02
C THR A 540 -4.00 -28.22 3.21
N GLY A 541 -3.21 -27.94 2.17
CA GLY A 541 -2.67 -28.89 1.19
C GLY A 541 -3.50 -29.02 -0.09
N MET A 542 -4.69 -28.40 -0.19
CA MET A 542 -5.55 -28.50 -1.38
C MET A 542 -6.26 -27.18 -1.67
N LYS A 543 -6.35 -26.83 -2.96
CA LYS A 543 -7.20 -25.71 -3.40
C LYS A 543 -8.68 -25.93 -3.01
N VAL A 544 -9.36 -24.84 -2.72
CA VAL A 544 -10.80 -24.81 -2.48
C VAL A 544 -11.56 -24.09 -3.60
N SER A 545 -12.87 -24.29 -3.66
CA SER A 545 -13.78 -23.52 -4.48
C SER A 545 -14.66 -22.63 -3.58
N PRO A 546 -14.89 -21.36 -3.91
CA PRO A 546 -14.42 -20.67 -5.15
C PRO A 546 -12.91 -20.48 -5.19
N GLU A 547 -12.35 -20.41 -6.41
CA GLU A 547 -10.91 -20.23 -6.59
C GLU A 547 -10.42 -18.89 -6.02
N SER A 548 -11.20 -17.83 -6.20
CA SER A 548 -10.96 -16.50 -5.66
C SER A 548 -12.11 -16.05 -4.75
N LEU A 549 -11.77 -15.65 -3.54
CA LEU A 549 -12.71 -15.08 -2.59
C LEU A 549 -13.20 -13.70 -3.04
N TYR A 550 -12.31 -12.86 -3.54
CA TYR A 550 -12.64 -11.52 -4.05
C TYR A 550 -13.67 -11.57 -5.18
N GLU A 551 -13.46 -12.45 -6.17
CA GLU A 551 -14.40 -12.63 -7.27
C GLU A 551 -15.77 -13.17 -6.81
N ALA A 552 -15.75 -14.06 -5.85
CA ALA A 552 -16.98 -14.62 -5.31
C ALA A 552 -17.77 -13.57 -4.53
N GLN A 553 -17.11 -12.71 -3.75
CA GLN A 553 -17.74 -11.59 -3.07
C GLN A 553 -18.26 -10.52 -4.04
N LEU A 554 -17.51 -10.22 -5.13
CA LEU A 554 -18.01 -9.36 -6.20
C LEU A 554 -19.28 -9.93 -6.86
N ARG A 555 -19.28 -11.23 -7.14
CA ARG A 555 -20.46 -11.90 -7.72
C ARG A 555 -21.66 -11.85 -6.78
N GLU A 556 -21.47 -12.03 -5.50
CA GLU A 556 -22.55 -11.93 -4.50
C GLU A 556 -23.11 -10.50 -4.45
N ARG A 557 -22.25 -9.50 -4.42
CA ARG A 557 -22.64 -8.10 -4.36
C ARG A 557 -23.27 -7.57 -5.65
N LEU A 558 -22.70 -7.91 -6.81
CA LEU A 558 -23.08 -7.34 -8.11
C LEU A 558 -23.98 -8.25 -8.95
N GLY A 559 -24.08 -9.54 -8.62
CA GLY A 559 -24.72 -10.57 -9.45
C GLY A 559 -23.81 -11.13 -10.56
N TYR A 560 -22.60 -10.58 -10.74
CA TYR A 560 -21.63 -11.00 -11.76
C TYR A 560 -20.19 -10.67 -11.35
N VAL A 561 -19.22 -11.29 -12.00
CA VAL A 561 -17.80 -10.87 -11.91
C VAL A 561 -17.55 -9.83 -13.00
N PRO A 562 -17.03 -8.65 -12.70
CA PRO A 562 -16.78 -7.60 -13.69
C PRO A 562 -15.90 -8.06 -14.86
N GLY A 563 -16.26 -7.62 -16.07
CA GLY A 563 -15.57 -8.05 -17.30
C GLY A 563 -14.08 -7.67 -17.33
N TRP A 564 -13.72 -6.54 -16.71
CA TRP A 564 -12.33 -6.11 -16.63
C TRP A 564 -11.46 -7.09 -15.82
N LEU A 565 -11.99 -7.66 -14.74
CA LEU A 565 -11.29 -8.64 -13.91
C LEU A 565 -11.14 -9.98 -14.64
N ASN A 566 -12.18 -10.40 -15.38
CA ASN A 566 -12.09 -11.58 -16.23
C ASN A 566 -11.05 -11.41 -17.36
N ALA A 567 -10.89 -10.20 -17.90
CA ALA A 567 -9.89 -9.91 -18.93
C ALA A 567 -8.45 -9.93 -18.41
N LEU A 568 -8.25 -9.86 -17.08
CA LEU A 568 -6.93 -9.95 -16.45
C LEU A 568 -6.48 -11.40 -16.24
N LYS A 569 -7.34 -12.39 -16.28
CA LYS A 569 -6.98 -13.81 -16.14
C LYS A 569 -6.15 -14.29 -17.31
#